data_0af9707908c3a9c34a1000287f3e4527
#
_entry.id   0af9707908c3a9c34a1000287f3e4527
#
_cell.length_a   1.000
_cell.length_b   1.000
_cell.length_c   1.000
_cell.angle_alpha   90.00
_cell.angle_beta   90.00
_cell.angle_gamma   90.00
#
_symmetry.space_group_name_H-M   'P 1'
#
loop_
_entity.id
_entity.type
_entity.pdbx_description
1 polymer ?
#
loop_
_entity_poly.entity_id
_entity_poly.type
_entity_poly.pdbx_seq_one_letter_code
_entity_poly.pdbx_strand_id
1 'polypeptide(L)'
;MLIGMYCADSIIEKLLKQERTYYMAAEAFMQGAKLLVFSVKDVDFNNKTVTSYTRENNSWVRVTTPFPDVMINVYTDLKEGLKEEFMLRAEIPFTSHFVSAKKAFFHQIKEAGQFDSLLIPYASVKSIGAIDEYLTKYKKIIVKPSIGARGLGIYQISGTFDRYILRDNKKTHKLDRHNLKKIVDDFIDKGYLVQPYMECRTSMDEPFDFRIHIQKDGQGAWQITRMYARIGAKGSVLSNISQGGLSCDIDYFLKVEYGERASYWKDKLETLSFDIAKHIEEIYMQSFDEFGIDLAIDKDENIWLYEVNSGPQTKYHEPQRAR
;
A
#
# COMPACT_ATOMS: atom_id res chain seq x y z
N MET A 1 -1.83 25.05 17.69
CA MET A 1 -1.52 23.60 17.66
C MET A 1 -0.28 23.38 16.80
N LEU A 2 0.65 22.54 17.27
CA LEU A 2 1.86 22.12 16.55
C LEU A 2 1.69 20.69 16.06
N ILE A 3 1.80 20.46 14.76
CA ILE A 3 1.68 19.16 14.13
C ILE A 3 3.06 18.72 13.68
N GLY A 4 3.59 17.65 14.23
CA GLY A 4 4.91 17.11 13.87
C GLY A 4 4.83 16.12 12.72
N MET A 5 5.72 16.26 11.76
CA MET A 5 5.96 15.28 10.70
C MET A 5 7.38 14.76 10.87
N TYR A 6 7.51 13.53 11.39
CA TYR A 6 8.78 12.88 11.64
C TYR A 6 9.21 12.01 10.45
N CYS A 7 10.49 12.08 10.11
CA CYS A 7 11.08 11.32 9.02
C CYS A 7 12.53 10.93 9.29
N ALA A 8 13.08 10.04 8.47
CA ALA A 8 14.51 9.78 8.46
C ALA A 8 15.28 11.01 7.94
N ASP A 9 16.47 11.25 8.49
CA ASP A 9 17.32 12.38 8.09
C ASP A 9 17.64 12.38 6.59
N SER A 10 17.88 11.20 6.02
CA SER A 10 18.18 11.01 4.60
C SER A 10 17.09 11.47 3.62
N ILE A 11 15.84 11.64 4.09
CA ILE A 11 14.71 12.00 3.23
C ILE A 11 14.12 13.40 3.48
N ILE A 12 14.59 14.13 4.52
CA ILE A 12 13.99 15.41 4.91
C ILE A 12 13.96 16.43 3.77
N GLU A 13 15.07 16.60 3.06
CA GLU A 13 15.13 17.53 1.92
C GLU A 13 14.17 17.16 0.79
N LYS A 14 13.98 15.86 0.56
CA LYS A 14 13.02 15.36 -0.42
C LYS A 14 11.59 15.64 0.02
N LEU A 15 11.29 15.46 1.31
CA LEU A 15 9.96 15.75 1.86
C LEU A 15 9.60 17.23 1.73
N LEU A 16 10.53 18.14 2.04
CA LEU A 16 10.32 19.59 1.93
C LEU A 16 10.02 20.04 0.49
N LYS A 17 10.41 19.24 -0.53
CA LYS A 17 10.13 19.49 -1.95
C LYS A 17 8.87 18.81 -2.46
N GLN A 18 8.21 17.98 -1.66
CA GLN A 18 6.99 17.27 -2.08
C GLN A 18 5.76 18.17 -1.99
N GLU A 19 4.92 18.10 -2.99
CA GLU A 19 3.63 18.81 -3.01
C GLU A 19 2.77 18.46 -1.80
N ARG A 20 2.74 17.20 -1.38
CA ARG A 20 2.02 16.76 -0.18
C ARG A 20 2.41 17.57 1.05
N THR A 21 3.71 17.71 1.33
CA THR A 21 4.21 18.45 2.50
C THR A 21 3.82 19.92 2.42
N TYR A 22 3.85 20.48 1.21
CA TYR A 22 3.39 21.83 0.95
C TYR A 22 1.89 22.01 1.27
N TYR A 23 1.03 21.14 0.73
CA TYR A 23 -0.41 21.23 0.97
C TYR A 23 -0.75 21.00 2.45
N MET A 24 -0.08 20.05 3.12
CA MET A 24 -0.28 19.83 4.56
C MET A 24 0.11 21.06 5.39
N ALA A 25 1.20 21.75 5.05
CA ALA A 25 1.60 22.96 5.73
C ALA A 25 0.60 24.11 5.49
N ALA A 26 0.09 24.23 4.27
CA ALA A 26 -0.92 25.23 3.92
C ALA A 26 -2.25 24.97 4.64
N GLU A 27 -2.71 23.72 4.65
CA GLU A 27 -3.96 23.33 5.33
C GLU A 27 -3.83 23.52 6.85
N ALA A 28 -2.72 23.10 7.46
CA ALA A 28 -2.45 23.34 8.87
C ALA A 28 -2.53 24.85 9.20
N PHE A 29 -1.93 25.69 8.37
CA PHE A 29 -1.98 27.14 8.55
C PHE A 29 -3.41 27.69 8.47
N MET A 30 -4.21 27.24 7.50
CA MET A 30 -5.62 27.66 7.38
C MET A 30 -6.47 27.23 8.57
N GLN A 31 -6.11 26.13 9.23
CA GLN A 31 -6.75 25.63 10.45
C GLN A 31 -6.16 26.21 11.75
N GLY A 32 -5.28 27.22 11.67
CA GLY A 32 -4.64 27.84 12.84
C GLY A 32 -3.59 26.97 13.52
N ALA A 33 -3.03 26.00 12.79
CA ALA A 33 -1.94 25.13 13.26
C ALA A 33 -0.65 25.39 12.49
N LYS A 34 0.47 24.82 12.97
CA LYS A 34 1.77 24.84 12.28
C LYS A 34 2.25 23.41 12.05
N LEU A 35 2.65 23.10 10.80
CA LEU A 35 3.35 21.87 10.47
C LEU A 35 4.85 22.04 10.74
N LEU A 36 5.42 21.09 11.49
CA LEU A 36 6.82 20.99 11.86
C LEU A 36 7.41 19.75 11.22
N VAL A 37 8.34 19.88 10.28
CA VAL A 37 9.02 18.76 9.60
C VAL A 37 10.41 18.61 10.18
N PHE A 38 10.75 17.45 10.74
CA PHE A 38 12.01 17.20 11.41
C PHE A 38 12.45 15.74 11.34
N SER A 39 13.72 15.50 11.61
CA SER A 39 14.33 14.18 11.66
C SER A 39 14.74 13.79 13.08
N VAL A 40 15.22 12.55 13.22
CA VAL A 40 15.73 12.03 14.49
C VAL A 40 16.81 12.91 15.13
N LYS A 41 17.68 13.51 14.32
CA LYS A 41 18.79 14.35 14.78
C LYS A 41 18.36 15.70 15.36
N ASP A 42 17.15 16.09 15.06
CA ASP A 42 16.59 17.38 15.43
C ASP A 42 15.81 17.34 16.77
N VAL A 43 15.76 16.17 17.43
CA VAL A 43 14.98 15.96 18.65
C VAL A 43 15.86 16.07 19.89
N ASP A 44 15.53 16.98 20.79
CA ASP A 44 16.12 17.08 22.11
C ASP A 44 15.15 16.53 23.16
N PHE A 45 15.38 15.30 23.59
CA PHE A 45 14.55 14.62 24.58
C PHE A 45 14.72 15.20 26.01
N ASN A 46 15.89 15.80 26.32
CA ASN A 46 16.12 16.35 27.63
C ASN A 46 15.31 17.63 27.87
N ASN A 47 15.28 18.50 26.86
CA ASN A 47 14.57 19.77 26.93
C ASN A 47 13.14 19.67 26.35
N LYS A 48 12.75 18.51 25.81
CA LYS A 48 11.48 18.27 25.11
C LYS A 48 11.22 19.28 23.99
N THR A 49 12.23 19.51 23.15
CA THR A 49 12.17 20.43 22.01
C THR A 49 12.53 19.74 20.71
N VAL A 50 12.09 20.31 19.59
CA VAL A 50 12.49 19.91 18.25
C VAL A 50 12.97 21.12 17.44
N THR A 51 14.05 20.93 16.67
CA THR A 51 14.49 21.90 15.66
C THR A 51 13.95 21.45 14.31
N SER A 52 12.93 22.12 13.81
CA SER A 52 12.12 21.69 12.68
C SER A 52 12.09 22.70 11.56
N TYR A 53 11.69 22.26 10.38
CA TYR A 53 11.30 23.14 9.30
C TYR A 53 9.79 23.41 9.38
N THR A 54 9.42 24.68 9.34
CA THR A 54 8.03 25.14 9.20
C THR A 54 7.92 26.12 8.05
N ARG A 55 6.71 26.38 7.58
CA ARG A 55 6.48 27.25 6.43
C ARG A 55 6.07 28.64 6.90
N GLU A 56 6.88 29.64 6.51
CA GLU A 56 6.58 31.06 6.75
C GLU A 56 6.87 31.84 5.47
N ASN A 57 5.96 32.76 5.10
CA ASN A 57 6.09 33.61 3.91
C ASN A 57 6.51 32.83 2.64
N ASN A 58 5.88 31.68 2.39
CA ASN A 58 6.16 30.79 1.25
C ASN A 58 7.55 30.13 1.25
N SER A 59 8.31 30.22 2.32
CA SER A 59 9.63 29.59 2.47
C SER A 59 9.68 28.63 3.63
N TRP A 60 10.51 27.60 3.54
CA TRP A 60 10.83 26.75 4.69
C TRP A 60 11.87 27.46 5.56
N VAL A 61 11.52 27.68 6.82
CA VAL A 61 12.41 28.28 7.83
C VAL A 61 12.66 27.29 8.94
N ARG A 62 13.84 27.37 9.54
CA ARG A 62 14.21 26.53 10.67
C ARG A 62 13.83 27.20 11.99
N VAL A 63 13.11 26.48 12.86
CA VAL A 63 12.64 26.97 14.16
C VAL A 63 12.85 25.90 15.23
N THR A 64 13.11 26.31 16.45
CA THR A 64 13.11 25.42 17.61
C THR A 64 11.85 25.68 18.43
N THR A 65 11.09 24.61 18.69
CA THR A 65 9.82 24.67 19.41
C THR A 65 9.76 23.59 20.49
N PRO A 66 8.85 23.67 21.47
CA PRO A 66 8.49 22.50 22.26
C PRO A 66 8.05 21.33 21.38
N PHE A 67 7.95 20.14 21.96
CA PHE A 67 7.40 18.97 21.26
C PHE A 67 6.05 19.29 20.61
N PRO A 68 5.75 18.73 19.45
CA PRO A 68 4.44 18.86 18.79
C PRO A 68 3.31 18.32 19.68
N ASP A 69 2.10 18.86 19.48
CA ASP A 69 0.91 18.37 20.16
C ASP A 69 0.46 17.00 19.62
N VAL A 70 0.76 16.72 18.35
CA VAL A 70 0.42 15.48 17.65
C VAL A 70 1.43 15.19 16.53
N MET A 71 1.65 13.91 16.26
CA MET A 71 2.56 13.46 15.21
C MET A 71 1.83 12.77 14.06
N ILE A 72 2.22 13.12 12.84
CA ILE A 72 1.92 12.39 11.61
C ILE A 72 3.21 11.73 11.16
N ASN A 73 3.23 10.39 11.08
CA ASN A 73 4.40 9.67 10.61
C ASN A 73 4.29 9.41 9.11
N VAL A 74 5.15 10.01 8.31
CA VAL A 74 5.05 9.91 6.85
C VAL A 74 5.79 8.71 6.29
N TYR A 75 6.91 8.36 6.82
CA TYR A 75 7.74 7.18 6.50
C TYR A 75 9.03 7.26 7.30
N THR A 76 9.31 6.28 8.12
CA THR A 76 10.64 6.04 8.66
C THR A 76 11.28 4.88 7.90
N ASP A 77 12.49 5.05 7.42
CA ASP A 77 13.32 3.90 7.08
C ASP A 77 13.47 3.08 8.38
N LEU A 78 12.98 1.83 8.37
CA LEU A 78 12.99 0.92 9.52
C LEU A 78 14.39 0.71 10.17
N LYS A 79 15.43 1.24 9.55
CA LYS A 79 16.82 1.17 10.03
C LYS A 79 17.29 2.45 10.73
N GLU A 80 16.67 3.60 10.46
CA GLU A 80 17.08 4.90 10.99
C GLU A 80 15.95 5.52 11.81
N GLY A 81 16.23 5.85 13.07
CA GLY A 81 15.29 6.59 13.91
C GLY A 81 14.18 5.80 14.58
N LEU A 82 14.21 4.46 14.51
CA LEU A 82 13.16 3.63 15.12
C LEU A 82 13.13 3.75 16.64
N LYS A 83 14.29 3.83 17.29
CA LYS A 83 14.39 4.00 18.75
C LYS A 83 13.77 5.34 19.17
N GLU A 84 14.14 6.39 18.47
CA GLU A 84 13.67 7.75 18.73
C GLU A 84 12.17 7.88 18.43
N GLU A 85 11.66 7.19 17.41
CA GLU A 85 10.21 7.08 17.15
C GLU A 85 9.48 6.46 18.35
N PHE A 86 9.99 5.36 18.91
CA PHE A 86 9.40 4.77 20.12
C PHE A 86 9.40 5.74 21.31
N MET A 87 10.49 6.51 21.49
CA MET A 87 10.56 7.52 22.55
C MET A 87 9.55 8.64 22.31
N LEU A 88 9.41 9.13 21.07
CA LEU A 88 8.40 10.13 20.71
C LEU A 88 6.99 9.62 20.94
N ARG A 89 6.68 8.36 20.57
CA ARG A 89 5.37 7.74 20.79
C ARG A 89 4.99 7.59 22.26
N ALA A 90 5.96 7.56 23.18
CA ALA A 90 5.71 7.56 24.59
C ALA A 90 5.34 8.96 25.16
N GLU A 91 5.68 10.02 24.44
CA GLU A 91 5.50 11.41 24.88
C GLU A 91 4.40 12.15 24.10
N ILE A 92 4.18 11.78 22.84
CA ILE A 92 3.32 12.52 21.91
C ILE A 92 2.36 11.54 21.22
N PRO A 93 1.07 11.84 21.08
CA PRO A 93 0.15 11.02 20.31
C PRO A 93 0.50 11.01 18.82
N PHE A 94 0.43 9.84 18.19
CA PHE A 94 0.61 9.66 16.75
C PHE A 94 -0.74 9.30 16.11
N THR A 95 -1.04 9.89 14.97
CA THR A 95 -2.23 9.53 14.17
C THR A 95 -1.94 8.36 13.23
N SER A 96 -0.68 8.24 12.81
CA SER A 96 -0.26 7.24 11.82
C SER A 96 0.35 6.02 12.50
N HIS A 97 -0.15 4.85 12.14
CA HIS A 97 0.37 3.56 12.58
C HIS A 97 0.65 2.67 11.38
N PHE A 98 1.42 1.60 11.56
CA PHE A 98 1.74 0.67 10.49
C PHE A 98 0.98 -0.64 10.66
N VAL A 99 0.43 -1.11 9.57
CA VAL A 99 0.00 -2.51 9.48
C VAL A 99 1.24 -3.40 9.32
N SER A 100 1.16 -4.63 9.81
CA SER A 100 2.25 -5.60 9.70
C SER A 100 2.58 -5.94 8.25
N ALA A 101 3.75 -6.54 8.04
CA ALA A 101 4.15 -7.03 6.72
C ALA A 101 3.10 -7.98 6.12
N LYS A 102 2.96 -8.02 4.79
CA LYS A 102 1.89 -8.72 4.04
C LYS A 102 1.50 -10.09 4.60
N LYS A 103 2.51 -10.93 4.89
CA LYS A 103 2.24 -12.28 5.41
C LYS A 103 1.57 -12.26 6.79
N ALA A 104 2.07 -11.44 7.70
CA ALA A 104 1.51 -11.30 9.04
C ALA A 104 0.12 -10.64 8.98
N PHE A 105 -0.03 -9.60 8.17
CA PHE A 105 -1.32 -8.93 7.94
C PHE A 105 -2.39 -9.89 7.42
N PHE A 106 -2.12 -10.65 6.35
CA PHE A 106 -3.09 -11.63 5.83
C PHE A 106 -3.38 -12.75 6.82
N HIS A 107 -2.40 -13.14 7.65
CA HIS A 107 -2.63 -14.10 8.71
C HIS A 107 -3.60 -13.56 9.77
N GLN A 108 -3.40 -12.32 10.22
CA GLN A 108 -4.28 -11.65 11.18
C GLN A 108 -5.72 -11.50 10.65
N ILE A 109 -5.89 -11.05 9.39
CA ILE A 109 -7.23 -10.98 8.75
C ILE A 109 -7.88 -12.37 8.72
N LYS A 110 -7.13 -13.40 8.37
CA LYS A 110 -7.62 -14.78 8.32
C LYS A 110 -8.03 -15.30 9.71
N GLU A 111 -7.22 -15.08 10.73
CA GLU A 111 -7.51 -15.47 12.11
C GLU A 111 -8.78 -14.79 12.66
N ALA A 112 -9.02 -13.55 12.25
CA ALA A 112 -10.23 -12.81 12.61
C ALA A 112 -11.50 -13.30 11.88
N GLY A 113 -11.36 -13.98 10.71
CA GLY A 113 -12.42 -14.73 10.03
C GLY A 113 -13.42 -13.91 9.23
N GLN A 114 -13.53 -12.60 9.42
CA GLN A 114 -14.58 -11.77 8.81
C GLN A 114 -14.40 -11.60 7.29
N PHE A 115 -13.18 -11.54 6.78
CA PHE A 115 -12.87 -11.26 5.38
C PHE A 115 -12.11 -12.39 4.69
N ASP A 116 -12.21 -13.62 5.17
CA ASP A 116 -11.56 -14.80 4.60
C ASP A 116 -11.84 -14.98 3.11
N SER A 117 -13.07 -14.70 2.69
CA SER A 117 -13.49 -14.82 1.29
C SER A 117 -12.80 -13.84 0.34
N LEU A 118 -12.21 -12.76 0.86
CA LEU A 118 -11.46 -11.78 0.07
C LEU A 118 -9.99 -12.16 -0.08
N LEU A 119 -9.49 -13.12 0.73
CA LEU A 119 -8.08 -13.45 0.75
C LEU A 119 -7.73 -14.45 -0.33
N ILE A 120 -6.76 -14.10 -1.16
CA ILE A 120 -6.19 -15.03 -2.12
C ILE A 120 -5.40 -16.09 -1.33
N PRO A 121 -5.70 -17.41 -1.50
CA PRO A 121 -4.95 -18.45 -0.83
C PRO A 121 -3.46 -18.38 -1.14
N TYR A 122 -2.60 -18.50 -0.15
CA TYR A 122 -1.16 -18.44 -0.35
C TYR A 122 -0.41 -19.48 0.49
N ALA A 123 0.80 -19.81 0.05
CA ALA A 123 1.76 -20.58 0.83
C ALA A 123 3.17 -20.03 0.67
N SER A 124 4.08 -20.36 1.59
CA SER A 124 5.50 -20.07 1.40
C SER A 124 6.08 -21.04 0.35
N VAL A 125 6.91 -20.54 -0.56
CA VAL A 125 7.65 -21.38 -1.49
C VAL A 125 8.72 -22.12 -0.71
N LYS A 126 8.57 -23.46 -0.57
CA LYS A 126 9.50 -24.33 0.19
C LYS A 126 10.25 -25.31 -0.71
N SER A 127 9.72 -25.54 -1.91
CA SER A 127 10.31 -26.47 -2.88
C SER A 127 9.68 -26.26 -4.26
N ILE A 128 10.31 -26.83 -5.29
CA ILE A 128 9.69 -26.92 -6.62
C ILE A 128 8.40 -27.76 -6.59
N GLY A 129 8.29 -28.73 -5.69
CA GLY A 129 7.07 -29.52 -5.50
C GLY A 129 5.89 -28.66 -5.07
N ALA A 130 6.09 -27.64 -4.22
CA ALA A 130 5.04 -26.69 -3.86
C ALA A 130 4.55 -25.87 -5.07
N ILE A 131 5.45 -25.52 -5.99
CA ILE A 131 5.09 -24.86 -7.26
C ILE A 131 4.26 -25.77 -8.14
N ASP A 132 4.68 -27.04 -8.29
CA ASP A 132 3.97 -28.04 -9.10
C ASP A 132 2.56 -28.34 -8.54
N GLU A 133 2.42 -28.43 -7.22
CA GLU A 133 1.13 -28.60 -6.53
C GLU A 133 0.17 -27.44 -6.85
N TYR A 134 0.65 -26.22 -6.71
CA TYR A 134 -0.15 -25.04 -7.03
C TYR A 134 -0.49 -24.95 -8.52
N LEU A 135 0.45 -25.28 -9.42
CA LEU A 135 0.18 -25.32 -10.86
C LEU A 135 -0.82 -26.43 -11.24
N THR A 136 -0.77 -27.57 -10.57
CA THR A 136 -1.75 -28.65 -10.78
C THR A 136 -3.15 -28.18 -10.42
N LYS A 137 -3.28 -27.50 -9.28
CA LYS A 137 -4.57 -27.01 -8.77
C LYS A 137 -5.12 -25.80 -9.53
N TYR A 138 -4.26 -24.82 -9.82
CA TYR A 138 -4.72 -23.50 -10.30
C TYR A 138 -4.31 -23.16 -11.74
N LYS A 139 -3.49 -23.99 -12.41
CA LYS A 139 -2.99 -23.81 -13.79
C LYS A 139 -2.07 -22.61 -14.01
N LYS A 140 -2.39 -21.46 -13.40
CA LYS A 140 -1.59 -20.22 -13.41
C LYS A 140 -1.41 -19.75 -11.97
N ILE A 141 -0.21 -19.36 -11.60
CA ILE A 141 0.16 -18.92 -10.25
C ILE A 141 0.97 -17.64 -10.29
N ILE A 142 0.96 -16.92 -9.18
CA ILE A 142 1.84 -15.79 -8.90
C ILE A 142 2.82 -16.21 -7.83
N VAL A 143 4.10 -15.89 -8.05
CA VAL A 143 5.16 -16.02 -7.07
C VAL A 143 5.72 -14.63 -6.78
N LYS A 144 5.71 -14.21 -5.52
CA LYS A 144 6.06 -12.85 -5.10
C LYS A 144 6.84 -12.84 -3.78
N PRO A 145 7.73 -11.85 -3.53
CA PRO A 145 8.39 -11.73 -2.24
C PRO A 145 7.37 -11.47 -1.13
N SER A 146 7.61 -12.06 0.06
CA SER A 146 6.78 -11.81 1.25
C SER A 146 6.90 -10.36 1.76
N ILE A 147 8.05 -9.72 1.50
CA ILE A 147 8.32 -8.31 1.78
C ILE A 147 8.71 -7.65 0.46
N GLY A 148 7.99 -6.64 0.04
CA GLY A 148 8.26 -5.94 -1.22
C GLY A 148 7.20 -4.90 -1.55
N ALA A 149 7.54 -4.00 -2.47
CA ALA A 149 6.67 -2.92 -2.92
C ALA A 149 6.76 -2.71 -4.43
N ARG A 150 5.84 -1.94 -5.01
CA ARG A 150 5.85 -1.47 -6.40
C ARG A 150 5.82 -2.57 -7.46
N GLY A 151 5.36 -3.78 -7.12
CA GLY A 151 5.29 -4.90 -8.07
C GLY A 151 6.64 -5.49 -8.48
N LEU A 152 7.72 -5.18 -7.75
CA LEU A 152 9.04 -5.74 -8.04
C LEU A 152 9.15 -7.20 -7.57
N GLY A 153 9.77 -8.05 -8.39
CA GLY A 153 10.00 -9.46 -8.06
C GLY A 153 8.73 -10.32 -8.14
N ILE A 154 7.68 -9.88 -8.83
CA ILE A 154 6.46 -10.66 -9.03
C ILE A 154 6.58 -11.40 -10.36
N TYR A 155 6.34 -12.71 -10.32
CA TYR A 155 6.37 -13.59 -11.47
C TYR A 155 5.06 -14.36 -11.61
N GLN A 156 4.57 -14.49 -12.83
CA GLN A 156 3.52 -15.43 -13.17
C GLN A 156 4.19 -16.71 -13.69
N ILE A 157 3.76 -17.87 -13.18
CA ILE A 157 4.20 -19.17 -13.69
C ILE A 157 2.98 -19.94 -14.18
N SER A 158 3.12 -20.60 -15.34
CA SER A 158 2.12 -21.50 -15.91
C SER A 158 2.82 -22.67 -16.61
N GLY A 159 2.06 -23.71 -16.93
CA GLY A 159 2.60 -24.91 -17.57
C GLY A 159 2.62 -26.10 -16.61
N THR A 160 3.08 -27.24 -17.13
CA THR A 160 3.14 -28.51 -16.37
C THR A 160 4.29 -29.37 -16.85
N PHE A 161 4.78 -30.26 -15.97
CA PHE A 161 5.89 -31.16 -16.22
C PHE A 161 7.15 -30.40 -16.66
N ASP A 162 7.79 -30.69 -17.74
CA ASP A 162 9.04 -30.05 -18.16
C ASP A 162 8.85 -28.79 -19.02
N ARG A 163 7.63 -28.24 -19.08
CA ARG A 163 7.30 -27.07 -19.92
C ARG A 163 6.64 -25.99 -19.08
N TYR A 164 7.46 -25.09 -18.57
CA TYR A 164 6.99 -23.95 -17.79
C TYR A 164 7.16 -22.66 -18.55
N ILE A 165 6.25 -21.73 -18.33
CA ILE A 165 6.32 -20.36 -18.81
C ILE A 165 6.39 -19.47 -17.55
N LEU A 166 7.51 -18.78 -17.38
CA LEU A 166 7.69 -17.77 -16.36
C LEU A 166 7.61 -16.39 -17.01
N ARG A 167 6.72 -15.55 -16.52
CA ARG A 167 6.56 -14.17 -16.97
C ARG A 167 6.85 -13.22 -15.81
N ASP A 168 7.75 -12.30 -16.02
CA ASP A 168 7.73 -11.04 -15.28
C ASP A 168 6.94 -10.01 -16.09
N ASN A 169 6.82 -8.77 -15.61
CA ASN A 169 6.04 -7.75 -16.33
C ASN A 169 6.66 -7.31 -17.67
N LYS A 170 7.86 -7.76 -18.01
CA LYS A 170 8.63 -7.32 -19.19
C LYS A 170 8.97 -8.45 -20.15
N LYS A 171 9.17 -9.65 -19.63
CA LYS A 171 9.73 -10.77 -20.38
C LYS A 171 8.99 -12.06 -20.10
N THR A 172 9.03 -12.94 -21.10
CA THR A 172 8.51 -14.32 -21.00
C THR A 172 9.65 -15.29 -21.23
N HIS A 173 9.83 -16.20 -20.31
CA HIS A 173 10.85 -17.26 -20.36
C HIS A 173 10.18 -18.62 -20.45
N LYS A 174 10.61 -19.43 -21.41
CA LYS A 174 10.24 -20.85 -21.49
C LYS A 174 11.32 -21.65 -20.75
N LEU A 175 10.92 -22.45 -19.79
CA LEU A 175 11.82 -23.16 -18.89
C LEU A 175 11.47 -24.65 -18.88
N ASP A 176 12.49 -25.47 -18.78
CA ASP A 176 12.37 -26.86 -18.32
C ASP A 176 12.37 -26.92 -16.79
N ARG A 177 12.16 -28.12 -16.23
CA ARG A 177 12.12 -28.32 -14.78
C ARG A 177 13.45 -27.96 -14.09
N HIS A 178 14.60 -28.28 -14.74
CA HIS A 178 15.91 -27.99 -14.16
C HIS A 178 16.15 -26.49 -14.00
N ASN A 179 15.84 -25.71 -15.04
CA ASN A 179 16.00 -24.25 -15.01
C ASN A 179 14.99 -23.59 -14.06
N LEU A 180 13.73 -24.08 -14.02
CA LEU A 180 12.76 -23.59 -13.05
C LEU A 180 13.23 -23.87 -11.61
N LYS A 181 13.80 -25.06 -11.34
CA LYS A 181 14.29 -25.41 -10.00
C LYS A 181 15.35 -24.42 -9.50
N LYS A 182 16.29 -24.00 -10.33
CA LYS A 182 17.31 -23.00 -9.96
C LYS A 182 16.68 -21.66 -9.54
N ILE A 183 15.63 -21.23 -10.26
CA ILE A 183 14.91 -20.01 -9.92
C ILE A 183 14.10 -20.17 -8.63
N VAL A 184 13.50 -21.34 -8.43
CA VAL A 184 12.74 -21.64 -7.20
C VAL A 184 13.66 -21.71 -5.98
N ASP A 185 14.87 -22.21 -6.11
CA ASP A 185 15.87 -22.22 -5.04
C ASP A 185 16.16 -20.76 -4.58
N ASP A 186 16.33 -19.81 -5.53
CA ASP A 186 16.47 -18.37 -5.22
C ASP A 186 15.18 -17.77 -4.56
N PHE A 187 14.00 -18.22 -4.98
CA PHE A 187 12.74 -17.81 -4.34
C PHE A 187 12.64 -18.30 -2.88
N ILE A 188 13.12 -19.50 -2.59
CA ILE A 188 13.15 -20.05 -1.23
C ILE A 188 14.05 -19.19 -0.35
N ASP A 189 15.27 -18.91 -0.79
CA ASP A 189 16.26 -18.11 -0.05
C ASP A 189 15.74 -16.69 0.24
N LYS A 190 14.97 -16.12 -0.67
CA LYS A 190 14.39 -14.79 -0.53
C LYS A 190 13.00 -14.77 0.14
N GLY A 191 12.49 -15.91 0.60
CA GLY A 191 11.22 -16.00 1.32
C GLY A 191 9.98 -15.64 0.49
N TYR A 192 9.91 -16.14 -0.75
CA TYR A 192 8.78 -15.90 -1.63
C TYR A 192 7.52 -16.66 -1.22
N LEU A 193 6.37 -16.10 -1.61
CA LEU A 193 5.04 -16.69 -1.48
C LEU A 193 4.53 -17.13 -2.86
N VAL A 194 3.77 -18.22 -2.88
CA VAL A 194 3.02 -18.68 -4.05
C VAL A 194 1.52 -18.51 -3.79
N GLN A 195 0.78 -18.06 -4.80
CA GLN A 195 -0.68 -17.91 -4.79
C GLN A 195 -1.25 -18.19 -6.18
N PRO A 196 -2.56 -18.53 -6.31
CA PRO A 196 -3.21 -18.57 -7.61
C PRO A 196 -3.16 -17.22 -8.30
N TYR A 197 -3.13 -17.23 -9.63
CA TYR A 197 -3.33 -16.02 -10.44
C TYR A 197 -4.83 -15.74 -10.57
N MET A 198 -5.29 -14.63 -10.01
CA MET A 198 -6.65 -14.15 -10.18
C MET A 198 -6.79 -13.43 -11.51
N GLU A 199 -7.72 -13.87 -12.35
CA GLU A 199 -7.94 -13.29 -13.69
C GLU A 199 -8.80 -12.01 -13.59
N CYS A 200 -8.22 -10.97 -12.99
CA CYS A 200 -8.81 -9.63 -12.92
C CYS A 200 -8.37 -8.84 -14.15
N ARG A 201 -9.16 -8.91 -15.20
CA ARG A 201 -8.82 -8.31 -16.51
C ARG A 201 -10.01 -7.58 -17.09
N THR A 202 -9.74 -6.48 -17.80
CA THR A 202 -10.73 -5.72 -18.55
C THR A 202 -11.28 -6.56 -19.73
N SER A 203 -12.36 -6.10 -20.34
CA SER A 203 -12.90 -6.64 -21.58
C SER A 203 -11.89 -6.65 -22.74
N MET A 204 -10.85 -5.81 -22.68
CA MET A 204 -9.74 -5.74 -23.64
C MET A 204 -8.54 -6.64 -23.26
N ASP A 205 -8.68 -7.50 -22.26
CA ASP A 205 -7.62 -8.39 -21.76
C ASP A 205 -6.42 -7.66 -21.16
N GLU A 206 -6.66 -6.59 -20.40
CA GLU A 206 -5.67 -5.82 -19.65
C GLU A 206 -5.82 -6.10 -18.14
N PRO A 207 -4.76 -6.39 -17.39
CA PRO A 207 -4.88 -6.59 -15.95
C PRO A 207 -5.29 -5.27 -15.28
N PHE A 208 -6.21 -5.36 -14.31
CA PHE A 208 -6.60 -4.18 -13.54
C PHE A 208 -6.76 -4.51 -12.06
N ASP A 209 -6.71 -3.45 -11.26
CA ASP A 209 -7.14 -3.42 -9.87
C ASP A 209 -7.63 -2.01 -9.51
N PHE A 210 -8.22 -1.88 -8.33
CA PHE A 210 -8.68 -0.61 -7.78
C PHE A 210 -7.76 -0.19 -6.63
N ARG A 211 -7.31 1.06 -6.66
CA ARG A 211 -6.75 1.74 -5.50
C ARG A 211 -7.83 2.60 -4.88
N ILE A 212 -8.19 2.29 -3.65
CA ILE A 212 -9.12 3.05 -2.86
C ILE A 212 -8.36 3.68 -1.72
N HIS A 213 -8.30 4.99 -1.71
CA HIS A 213 -7.67 5.79 -0.68
C HIS A 213 -8.73 6.34 0.26
N ILE A 214 -8.65 5.96 1.51
CA ILE A 214 -9.57 6.40 2.57
C ILE A 214 -8.77 7.08 3.68
N GLN A 215 -9.36 8.11 4.27
CA GLN A 215 -8.79 8.85 5.39
C GLN A 215 -9.89 9.16 6.42
N LYS A 216 -9.48 9.38 7.66
CA LYS A 216 -10.39 9.95 8.67
C LYS A 216 -10.46 11.46 8.49
N ASP A 217 -11.70 11.97 8.56
CA ASP A 217 -11.95 13.41 8.64
C ASP A 217 -11.69 13.95 10.06
N GLY A 218 -11.90 15.26 10.25
CA GLY A 218 -11.72 15.94 11.54
C GLY A 218 -12.68 15.45 12.66
N GLN A 219 -13.67 14.61 12.34
CA GLN A 219 -14.58 13.97 13.30
C GLN A 219 -14.20 12.50 13.56
N GLY A 220 -13.14 12.01 12.93
CA GLY A 220 -12.70 10.63 13.04
C GLY A 220 -13.51 9.63 12.20
N ALA A 221 -14.34 10.10 11.28
CA ALA A 221 -15.11 9.26 10.37
C ALA A 221 -14.31 8.95 9.10
N TRP A 222 -14.35 7.68 8.64
CA TRP A 222 -13.71 7.27 7.41
C TRP A 222 -14.40 7.89 6.19
N GLN A 223 -13.61 8.50 5.30
CA GLN A 223 -14.04 9.14 4.06
C GLN A 223 -13.24 8.60 2.88
N ILE A 224 -13.86 8.49 1.70
CA ILE A 224 -13.14 8.22 0.45
C ILE A 224 -12.44 9.51 0.02
N THR A 225 -11.11 9.51 0.06
CA THR A 225 -10.31 10.62 -0.48
C THR A 225 -10.17 10.49 -1.99
N ARG A 226 -9.94 9.28 -2.49
CA ARG A 226 -9.90 8.98 -3.91
C ARG A 226 -10.07 7.48 -4.19
N MET A 227 -10.78 7.20 -5.29
CA MET A 227 -10.88 5.86 -5.86
C MET A 227 -10.52 5.92 -7.35
N TYR A 228 -9.72 4.98 -7.83
CA TYR A 228 -9.36 4.89 -9.24
C TYR A 228 -8.95 3.47 -9.63
N ALA A 229 -9.18 3.13 -10.90
CA ALA A 229 -8.67 1.90 -11.47
C ALA A 229 -7.20 2.07 -11.90
N ARG A 230 -6.38 1.05 -11.68
CA ARG A 230 -5.05 0.92 -12.29
C ARG A 230 -5.14 -0.13 -13.37
N ILE A 231 -4.71 0.19 -14.58
CA ILE A 231 -4.81 -0.68 -15.75
C ILE A 231 -3.41 -0.92 -16.28
N GLY A 232 -2.98 -2.17 -16.33
CA GLY A 232 -1.70 -2.56 -16.92
C GLY A 232 -1.78 -2.69 -18.44
N ALA A 233 -0.65 -2.71 -19.10
CA ALA A 233 -0.62 -2.92 -20.56
C ALA A 233 -1.15 -4.31 -20.93
N LYS A 234 -1.73 -4.42 -22.11
CA LYS A 234 -2.17 -5.72 -22.67
C LYS A 234 -1.00 -6.72 -22.66
N GLY A 235 -1.27 -7.92 -22.16
CA GLY A 235 -0.27 -8.97 -22.03
C GLY A 235 0.65 -8.84 -20.81
N SER A 236 0.57 -7.75 -20.01
CA SER A 236 1.28 -7.65 -18.76
C SER A 236 0.65 -8.53 -17.68
N VAL A 237 1.42 -8.79 -16.61
CA VAL A 237 0.97 -9.53 -15.43
C VAL A 237 0.36 -8.60 -14.40
N LEU A 238 0.84 -7.35 -14.34
CA LEU A 238 0.56 -6.39 -13.29
C LEU A 238 -0.14 -5.14 -13.83
N SER A 239 -0.97 -4.54 -12.99
CA SER A 239 -1.66 -3.25 -13.19
C SER A 239 -0.89 -2.06 -12.61
N ASN A 240 0.18 -2.28 -11.84
CA ASN A 240 0.89 -1.25 -11.09
C ASN A 240 1.40 -0.11 -11.99
N ILE A 241 1.09 1.15 -11.61
CA ILE A 241 1.54 2.36 -12.32
C ILE A 241 3.07 2.42 -12.42
N SER A 242 3.78 2.02 -11.35
CA SER A 242 5.26 1.97 -11.33
C SER A 242 5.86 0.96 -12.33
N GLN A 243 5.05 0.05 -12.87
CA GLN A 243 5.42 -0.95 -13.87
C GLN A 243 4.86 -0.64 -15.26
N GLY A 244 4.44 0.60 -15.50
CA GLY A 244 3.92 1.05 -16.79
C GLY A 244 2.40 1.00 -16.92
N GLY A 245 1.68 0.76 -15.83
CA GLY A 245 0.23 0.88 -15.79
C GLY A 245 -0.25 2.33 -15.82
N LEU A 246 -1.51 2.52 -16.18
CA LEU A 246 -2.20 3.80 -16.21
C LEU A 246 -3.24 3.87 -15.08
N SER A 247 -3.56 5.08 -14.62
CA SER A 247 -4.72 5.30 -13.76
C SER A 247 -5.91 5.77 -14.59
N CYS A 248 -7.08 5.25 -14.28
CA CYS A 248 -8.34 5.60 -14.91
C CYS A 248 -9.33 6.06 -13.83
N ASP A 249 -10.11 7.08 -14.15
CA ASP A 249 -11.20 7.51 -13.28
C ASP A 249 -12.16 6.35 -12.99
N ILE A 250 -12.62 6.26 -11.74
CA ILE A 250 -13.41 5.10 -11.30
C ILE A 250 -14.78 5.04 -11.97
N ASP A 251 -15.47 6.17 -12.10
CA ASP A 251 -16.82 6.20 -12.67
C ASP A 251 -16.78 5.85 -14.16
N TYR A 252 -15.76 6.38 -14.85
CA TYR A 252 -15.53 6.04 -16.25
C TYR A 252 -15.19 4.55 -16.43
N PHE A 253 -14.24 4.03 -15.64
CA PHE A 253 -13.84 2.62 -15.71
C PHE A 253 -15.02 1.69 -15.45
N LEU A 254 -15.77 1.91 -14.37
CA LEU A 254 -16.90 1.06 -14.02
C LEU A 254 -18.02 1.14 -15.06
N LYS A 255 -18.25 2.31 -15.66
CA LYS A 255 -19.24 2.45 -16.72
C LYS A 255 -18.86 1.66 -17.98
N VAL A 256 -17.58 1.66 -18.34
CA VAL A 256 -17.06 0.92 -19.51
C VAL A 256 -17.13 -0.59 -19.29
N GLU A 257 -16.66 -1.08 -18.13
CA GLU A 257 -16.54 -2.52 -17.88
C GLU A 257 -17.84 -3.17 -17.38
N TYR A 258 -18.68 -2.44 -16.62
CA TYR A 258 -19.86 -3.01 -15.96
C TYR A 258 -21.20 -2.37 -16.38
N GLY A 259 -21.19 -1.33 -17.23
CA GLY A 259 -22.39 -0.73 -17.80
C GLY A 259 -23.36 -0.20 -16.74
N GLU A 260 -24.60 -0.69 -16.75
CA GLU A 260 -25.66 -0.30 -15.82
C GLU A 260 -25.38 -0.72 -14.36
N ARG A 261 -24.45 -1.64 -14.14
CA ARG A 261 -24.04 -2.09 -12.81
C ARG A 261 -22.89 -1.27 -12.21
N ALA A 262 -22.47 -0.20 -12.86
CA ALA A 262 -21.35 0.64 -12.40
C ALA A 262 -21.58 1.18 -10.98
N SER A 263 -22.78 1.72 -10.69
CA SER A 263 -23.10 2.24 -9.35
C SER A 263 -23.06 1.14 -8.28
N TYR A 264 -23.63 -0.03 -8.58
CA TYR A 264 -23.57 -1.17 -7.66
C TYR A 264 -22.14 -1.54 -7.26
N TRP A 265 -21.23 -1.61 -8.25
CA TRP A 265 -19.83 -1.94 -7.97
C TRP A 265 -19.12 -0.84 -7.21
N LYS A 266 -19.40 0.41 -7.52
CA LYS A 266 -18.84 1.55 -6.78
C LYS A 266 -19.22 1.50 -5.32
N ASP A 267 -20.53 1.43 -5.02
CA ASP A 267 -21.07 1.37 -3.66
C ASP A 267 -20.52 0.17 -2.88
N LYS A 268 -20.41 -0.97 -3.55
CA LYS A 268 -19.85 -2.19 -2.95
C LYS A 268 -18.37 -2.05 -2.58
N LEU A 269 -17.56 -1.46 -3.46
CA LEU A 269 -16.14 -1.21 -3.19
C LEU A 269 -15.94 -0.18 -2.09
N GLU A 270 -16.75 0.89 -2.05
CA GLU A 270 -16.72 1.92 -1.00
C GLU A 270 -17.08 1.32 0.37
N THR A 271 -18.23 0.66 0.46
CA THR A 271 -18.69 0.01 1.70
C THR A 271 -17.66 -0.98 2.21
N LEU A 272 -17.16 -1.86 1.34
CA LEU A 272 -16.16 -2.85 1.70
C LEU A 272 -14.86 -2.22 2.21
N SER A 273 -14.45 -1.09 1.63
CA SER A 273 -13.24 -0.38 2.06
C SER A 273 -13.37 0.19 3.48
N PHE A 274 -14.53 0.73 3.82
CA PHE A 274 -14.81 1.19 5.19
C PHE A 274 -14.87 0.04 6.18
N ASP A 275 -15.49 -1.07 5.81
CA ASP A 275 -15.60 -2.24 6.67
C ASP A 275 -14.22 -2.88 6.92
N ILE A 276 -13.36 -2.97 5.89
CA ILE A 276 -11.98 -3.44 6.03
C ILE A 276 -11.20 -2.51 6.97
N ALA A 277 -11.34 -1.18 6.83
CA ALA A 277 -10.63 -0.23 7.69
C ALA A 277 -11.02 -0.37 9.17
N LYS A 278 -12.32 -0.45 9.46
CA LYS A 278 -12.82 -0.66 10.82
C LYS A 278 -12.31 -1.98 11.42
N HIS A 279 -12.37 -3.03 10.62
CA HIS A 279 -11.89 -4.35 11.06
C HIS A 279 -10.38 -4.37 11.35
N ILE A 280 -9.57 -3.62 10.56
CA ILE A 280 -8.15 -3.46 10.85
C ILE A 280 -7.95 -2.73 12.18
N GLU A 281 -8.71 -1.68 12.48
CA GLU A 281 -8.63 -0.98 13.77
C GLU A 281 -8.97 -1.92 14.94
N GLU A 282 -9.95 -2.80 14.77
CA GLU A 282 -10.31 -3.82 15.75
C GLU A 282 -9.18 -4.84 15.98
N ILE A 283 -8.59 -5.38 14.91
CA ILE A 283 -7.48 -6.35 14.98
C ILE A 283 -6.26 -5.75 15.68
N TYR A 284 -5.92 -4.51 15.33
CA TYR A 284 -4.72 -3.84 15.87
C TYR A 284 -4.98 -3.11 17.19
N MET A 285 -6.24 -2.98 17.61
CA MET A 285 -6.68 -2.17 18.77
C MET A 285 -6.07 -0.77 18.74
N GLN A 286 -6.00 -0.18 17.55
CA GLN A 286 -5.40 1.12 17.28
C GLN A 286 -6.24 1.89 16.28
N SER A 287 -6.30 3.21 16.46
CA SER A 287 -6.87 4.10 15.45
C SER A 287 -5.84 4.37 14.35
N PHE A 288 -6.28 4.35 13.11
CA PHE A 288 -5.47 4.71 11.95
C PHE A 288 -6.02 5.98 11.32
N ASP A 289 -5.18 6.71 10.61
CA ASP A 289 -5.54 7.96 9.93
C ASP A 289 -5.86 7.75 8.44
N GLU A 290 -5.18 6.83 7.77
CA GLU A 290 -5.38 6.58 6.34
C GLU A 290 -5.06 5.14 5.92
N PHE A 291 -5.73 4.69 4.86
CA PHE A 291 -5.39 3.46 4.17
C PHE A 291 -5.44 3.62 2.66
N GLY A 292 -4.53 2.93 1.97
CA GLY A 292 -4.63 2.62 0.56
C GLY A 292 -4.98 1.16 0.39
N ILE A 293 -6.21 0.86 0.02
CA ILE A 293 -6.74 -0.49 -0.14
C ILE A 293 -6.69 -0.87 -1.61
N ASP A 294 -6.09 -2.01 -1.92
CA ASP A 294 -5.99 -2.55 -3.27
C ASP A 294 -6.95 -3.72 -3.42
N LEU A 295 -8.02 -3.53 -4.19
CA LEU A 295 -9.04 -4.52 -4.49
C LEU A 295 -9.04 -4.86 -5.98
N ALA A 296 -9.49 -6.06 -6.34
CA ALA A 296 -9.73 -6.42 -7.71
C ALA A 296 -11.00 -7.28 -7.83
N ILE A 297 -11.63 -7.25 -8.99
CA ILE A 297 -12.80 -8.08 -9.31
C ILE A 297 -12.38 -9.04 -10.42
N ASP A 298 -12.59 -10.34 -10.20
CA ASP A 298 -12.30 -11.34 -11.23
C ASP A 298 -13.50 -11.53 -12.20
N LYS A 299 -13.29 -12.35 -13.22
CA LYS A 299 -14.29 -12.66 -14.23
C LYS A 299 -15.56 -13.34 -13.68
N ASP A 300 -15.46 -13.97 -12.50
CA ASP A 300 -16.56 -14.64 -11.81
C ASP A 300 -17.20 -13.72 -10.77
N GLU A 301 -16.84 -12.41 -10.81
CA GLU A 301 -17.33 -11.33 -9.94
C GLU A 301 -16.96 -11.47 -8.46
N ASN A 302 -15.94 -12.26 -8.15
CA ASN A 302 -15.37 -12.28 -6.81
C ASN A 302 -14.47 -11.08 -6.58
N ILE A 303 -14.54 -10.49 -5.39
CA ILE A 303 -13.64 -9.42 -4.97
C ILE A 303 -12.44 -10.02 -4.25
N TRP A 304 -11.25 -9.57 -4.61
CA TRP A 304 -9.99 -9.99 -4.00
C TRP A 304 -9.26 -8.83 -3.36
N LEU A 305 -8.80 -9.03 -2.12
CA LEU A 305 -7.95 -8.07 -1.41
C LEU A 305 -6.48 -8.36 -1.74
N TYR A 306 -5.84 -7.45 -2.48
CA TYR A 306 -4.44 -7.59 -2.87
C TYR A 306 -3.49 -7.04 -1.80
N GLU A 307 -3.84 -5.90 -1.19
CA GLU A 307 -2.98 -5.23 -0.23
C GLU A 307 -3.74 -4.14 0.53
N VAL A 308 -3.31 -3.88 1.78
CA VAL A 308 -3.64 -2.66 2.52
C VAL A 308 -2.35 -1.98 2.93
N ASN A 309 -2.26 -0.69 2.66
CA ASN A 309 -1.11 0.14 2.99
C ASN A 309 -1.54 1.25 3.95
N SER A 310 -0.90 1.34 5.11
CA SER A 310 -1.14 2.38 6.12
C SER A 310 -0.25 3.62 5.95
N GLY A 311 0.16 3.93 4.79
CA GLY A 311 0.96 5.09 4.40
C GLY A 311 1.04 5.09 2.88
N PRO A 312 -0.12 5.13 2.21
CA PRO A 312 -0.18 4.94 0.78
C PRO A 312 0.53 6.05 0.05
N GLN A 313 1.34 5.68 -0.95
CA GLN A 313 1.84 6.67 -1.91
C GLN A 313 0.69 7.12 -2.79
N THR A 314 0.60 8.42 -2.99
CA THR A 314 -0.45 9.06 -3.78
C THR A 314 0.17 9.87 -4.91
N LYS A 315 -0.59 10.04 -5.99
CA LYS A 315 -0.26 10.97 -7.07
C LYS A 315 -1.55 11.66 -7.51
N TYR A 316 -1.45 12.96 -7.80
CA TYR A 316 -2.53 13.77 -8.38
C TYR A 316 -3.74 14.04 -7.48
N HIS A 317 -3.66 13.82 -6.16
CA HIS A 317 -4.71 14.16 -5.21
C HIS A 317 -4.15 14.59 -3.84
N GLU A 318 -2.96 15.12 -3.84
CA GLU A 318 -2.29 15.63 -2.64
C GLU A 318 -3.09 16.72 -1.91
N PRO A 319 -3.79 17.66 -2.60
CA PRO A 319 -4.64 18.64 -1.92
C PRO A 319 -5.82 18.01 -1.17
N GLN A 320 -6.48 17.00 -1.78
CA GLN A 320 -7.61 16.30 -1.13
C GLN A 320 -7.16 15.52 0.09
N ARG A 321 -5.94 14.94 0.02
CA ARG A 321 -5.35 14.18 1.10
C ARG A 321 -4.86 15.06 2.25
N ALA A 322 -4.54 16.31 2.00
CA ALA A 322 -4.06 17.25 3.01
C ALA A 322 -5.20 17.86 3.88
N ARG A 323 -6.42 17.88 3.37
CA ARG A 323 -7.63 18.29 4.06
C ARG A 323 -8.14 17.26 5.06
#